data_7e4427c274db83a2dfa69967f6d14f3e
#
_entry.id   7e4427c274db83a2dfa69967f6d14f3e
#
_cell.length_a   1.000
_cell.length_b   1.000
_cell.length_c   1.000
_cell.angle_alpha   90.00
_cell.angle_beta   90.00
_cell.angle_gamma   90.00
#
_symmetry.space_group_name_H-M   'P 1'
#
loop_
_entity.id
_entity.type
_entity.pdbx_description
1 polymer ?
#
loop_
_entity_poly.entity_id
_entity_poly.type
_entity_poly.pdbx_seq_one_letter_code
_entity_poly.pdbx_strand_id
1 'polypeptide(L)'
;MLTFPRFVCATRAQTVHPVLLRSYITWQATEENYDCFIWEAAKATSAAPLFFEPTQLRASKATFVDGALHLNNPISEVINEAKSLWPGAGFKSIVSIGTGWIDPKGLELSQLKIHNVVKTCVDLAINSHKEAQKFVRDDRGKELSQAGVYFRFDVDRGIDTVALDQWQKLDDVDAFTEAYLTRSGSELERCAHSLCKEETARR
;
A
#
# COMPACT_ATOMS: atom_id res chain seq x y z
N MET A 1 0.88 -26.63 -5.84
CA MET A 1 0.60 -25.22 -6.22
C MET A 1 1.29 -24.34 -5.19
N LEU A 2 2.31 -23.58 -5.59
CA LEU A 2 3.01 -22.67 -4.67
C LEU A 2 2.04 -21.53 -4.32
N THR A 3 1.50 -21.55 -3.12
CA THR A 3 0.67 -20.45 -2.60
C THR A 3 1.60 -19.40 -2.01
N PHE A 4 1.74 -18.27 -2.67
CA PHE A 4 2.48 -17.15 -2.11
C PHE A 4 1.72 -16.56 -0.92
N PRO A 5 2.39 -16.26 0.20
CA PRO A 5 1.80 -15.55 1.31
C PRO A 5 1.26 -14.20 0.86
N ARG A 6 0.03 -13.89 1.26
CA ARG A 6 -0.66 -12.63 0.92
C ARG A 6 -1.35 -12.11 2.15
N PHE A 7 -1.41 -10.81 2.27
CA PHE A 7 -2.28 -10.15 3.23
C PHE A 7 -2.85 -8.86 2.64
N VAL A 8 -3.94 -8.40 3.22
CA VAL A 8 -4.49 -7.07 3.01
C VAL A 8 -4.66 -6.39 4.36
N CYS A 9 -4.61 -5.06 4.35
CA CYS A 9 -4.77 -4.26 5.56
C CYS A 9 -6.23 -3.86 5.73
N ALA A 10 -6.73 -3.93 6.96
CA ALA A 10 -8.03 -3.40 7.33
C ALA A 10 -7.92 -2.69 8.68
N THR A 11 -8.91 -1.89 9.05
CA THR A 11 -8.99 -1.25 10.35
C THR A 11 -10.19 -1.81 11.12
N ARG A 12 -9.98 -2.32 12.32
CA ARG A 12 -11.08 -2.74 13.20
C ARG A 12 -11.85 -1.52 13.70
N ALA A 13 -13.13 -1.42 13.34
CA ALA A 13 -13.94 -0.22 13.59
C ALA A 13 -14.11 0.08 15.09
N GLN A 14 -14.25 -0.96 15.93
CA GLN A 14 -14.51 -0.80 17.36
C GLN A 14 -13.32 -0.26 18.15
N THR A 15 -12.09 -0.58 17.75
CA THR A 15 -10.86 -0.23 18.46
C THR A 15 -9.98 0.73 17.69
N VAL A 16 -10.35 1.05 16.44
CA VAL A 16 -9.56 1.88 15.52
C VAL A 16 -8.12 1.35 15.40
N HIS A 17 -7.96 0.01 15.39
CA HIS A 17 -6.68 -0.66 15.34
C HIS A 17 -6.46 -1.30 13.96
N PRO A 18 -5.27 -1.12 13.33
CA PRO A 18 -4.96 -1.78 12.08
C PRO A 18 -4.80 -3.29 12.27
N VAL A 19 -5.30 -4.05 11.31
CA VAL A 19 -5.19 -5.51 11.29
C VAL A 19 -4.74 -5.99 9.90
N LEU A 20 -4.08 -7.15 9.88
CA LEU A 20 -3.69 -7.83 8.65
C LEU A 20 -4.56 -9.07 8.46
N LEU A 21 -5.32 -9.10 7.36
CA LEU A 21 -6.09 -10.28 6.95
C LEU A 21 -5.19 -11.13 6.06
N ARG A 22 -4.69 -12.25 6.59
CA ARG A 22 -3.62 -13.07 6.02
C ARG A 22 -4.15 -14.35 5.38
N SER A 23 -3.50 -14.81 4.30
CA SER A 23 -3.72 -16.14 3.70
C SER A 23 -2.87 -17.23 4.35
N TYR A 24 -2.17 -16.95 5.45
CA TYR A 24 -1.22 -17.81 6.14
C TYR A 24 -1.29 -17.56 7.65
N ILE A 25 -0.74 -18.51 8.41
CA ILE A 25 -0.64 -18.42 9.88
C ILE A 25 0.78 -18.00 10.24
N THR A 26 0.94 -17.02 11.12
CA THR A 26 2.22 -16.61 11.67
C THR A 26 2.39 -17.18 13.08
N TRP A 27 3.60 -17.60 13.43
CA TRP A 27 3.92 -18.15 14.77
C TRP A 27 3.90 -17.09 15.88
N GLN A 28 4.05 -15.82 15.48
CA GLN A 28 4.05 -14.68 16.40
C GLN A 28 2.65 -14.09 16.62
N ALA A 29 1.62 -14.81 16.20
CA ALA A 29 0.24 -14.33 16.29
C ALA A 29 -0.25 -14.27 17.76
N THR A 30 0.23 -13.26 18.47
CA THR A 30 -0.51 -12.62 19.55
C THR A 30 -1.69 -11.82 19.00
N GLU A 31 -1.71 -11.59 17.68
CA GLU A 31 -2.77 -10.92 16.95
C GLU A 31 -3.83 -11.90 16.50
N GLU A 32 -5.06 -11.46 16.53
CA GLU A 32 -6.23 -12.23 16.09
C GLU A 32 -6.04 -12.68 14.63
N ASN A 33 -5.96 -14.00 14.41
CA ASN A 33 -6.05 -14.57 13.08
C ASN A 33 -7.52 -14.61 12.69
N TYR A 34 -7.88 -13.86 11.66
CA TYR A 34 -9.23 -13.84 11.12
C TYR A 34 -9.36 -14.87 10.00
N ASP A 35 -10.15 -15.92 10.24
CA ASP A 35 -10.57 -16.83 9.17
C ASP A 35 -11.64 -16.12 8.32
N CYS A 36 -11.28 -15.80 7.08
CA CYS A 36 -12.15 -15.11 6.15
C CYS A 36 -11.92 -15.56 4.71
N PHE A 37 -12.97 -15.45 3.90
CA PHE A 37 -12.83 -15.66 2.46
C PHE A 37 -12.12 -14.48 1.79
N ILE A 38 -11.51 -14.73 0.63
CA ILE A 38 -10.82 -13.69 -0.15
C ILE A 38 -11.74 -12.49 -0.44
N TRP A 39 -13.02 -12.74 -0.76
CA TRP A 39 -13.99 -11.67 -1.02
C TRP A 39 -14.33 -10.84 0.24
N GLU A 40 -14.35 -11.48 1.43
CA GLU A 40 -14.55 -10.77 2.69
C GLU A 40 -13.34 -9.87 3.01
N ALA A 41 -12.12 -10.40 2.83
CA ALA A 41 -10.89 -9.64 2.99
C ALA A 41 -10.84 -8.45 2.00
N ALA A 42 -11.19 -8.68 0.73
CA ALA A 42 -11.27 -7.63 -0.28
C ALA A 42 -12.28 -6.54 0.10
N LYS A 43 -13.47 -6.94 0.56
CA LYS A 43 -14.51 -6.01 1.01
C LYS A 43 -14.09 -5.22 2.25
N ALA A 44 -13.40 -5.86 3.20
CA ALA A 44 -12.95 -5.21 4.43
C ALA A 44 -11.84 -4.19 4.15
N THR A 45 -10.85 -4.54 3.30
CA THR A 45 -9.71 -3.67 2.98
C THR A 45 -10.12 -2.42 2.19
N SER A 46 -11.21 -2.49 1.44
CA SER A 46 -11.72 -1.41 0.58
C SER A 46 -12.98 -0.71 1.11
N ALA A 47 -13.37 -0.97 2.35
CA ALA A 47 -14.54 -0.36 2.98
C ALA A 47 -14.26 1.10 3.40
N ALA A 48 -13.94 1.96 2.42
CA ALA A 48 -13.63 3.37 2.65
C ALA A 48 -14.84 4.09 3.25
N PRO A 49 -14.67 4.74 4.42
CA PRO A 49 -15.74 5.51 5.04
C PRO A 49 -16.36 6.51 4.06
N LEU A 50 -17.67 6.67 4.11
CA LEU A 50 -18.47 7.53 3.24
C LEU A 50 -18.71 6.99 1.82
N PHE A 51 -17.93 6.03 1.34
CA PHE A 51 -18.15 5.36 0.06
C PHE A 51 -18.79 3.98 0.23
N PHE A 52 -18.37 3.24 1.27
CA PHE A 52 -18.82 1.87 1.49
C PHE A 52 -19.20 1.63 2.94
N GLU A 53 -20.14 0.70 3.13
CA GLU A 53 -20.55 0.21 4.44
C GLU A 53 -19.41 -0.58 5.11
N PRO A 54 -19.20 -0.41 6.42
CA PRO A 54 -18.30 -1.27 7.18
C PRO A 54 -18.64 -2.75 7.01
N THR A 55 -17.62 -3.59 6.96
CA THR A 55 -17.77 -5.01 6.67
C THR A 55 -17.59 -5.86 7.92
N GLN A 56 -18.51 -6.77 8.17
CA GLN A 56 -18.38 -7.80 9.21
C GLN A 56 -17.97 -9.12 8.56
N LEU A 57 -16.94 -9.76 9.10
CA LEU A 57 -16.53 -11.10 8.67
C LEU A 57 -17.46 -12.15 9.26
N ARG A 58 -17.79 -13.22 8.49
CA ARG A 58 -18.69 -14.28 8.94
C ARG A 58 -18.19 -15.01 10.19
N ALA A 59 -16.89 -15.25 10.28
CA ALA A 59 -16.27 -15.95 11.40
C ALA A 59 -16.03 -15.05 12.62
N SER A 60 -16.28 -13.75 12.53
CA SER A 60 -16.01 -12.78 13.59
C SER A 60 -17.17 -11.79 13.73
N LYS A 61 -17.45 -11.37 14.98
CA LYS A 61 -18.35 -10.24 15.24
C LYS A 61 -17.68 -8.88 15.05
N ALA A 62 -16.38 -8.86 14.75
CA ALA A 62 -15.64 -7.62 14.51
C ALA A 62 -16.08 -6.98 13.20
N THR A 63 -16.20 -5.66 13.22
CA THR A 63 -16.51 -4.84 12.05
C THR A 63 -15.24 -4.16 11.57
N PHE A 64 -15.05 -4.11 10.27
CA PHE A 64 -13.86 -3.58 9.62
C PHE A 64 -14.21 -2.45 8.67
N VAL A 65 -13.31 -1.50 8.59
CA VAL A 65 -13.28 -0.39 7.62
C VAL A 65 -11.94 -0.40 6.91
N ASP A 66 -11.80 0.42 5.88
CA ASP A 66 -10.64 0.51 5.01
C ASP A 66 -9.31 0.55 5.78
N GLY A 67 -8.37 -0.24 5.29
CA GLY A 67 -7.00 -0.28 5.82
C GLY A 67 -6.23 1.00 5.60
N ALA A 68 -6.60 1.80 4.61
CA ALA A 68 -5.95 3.06 4.28
C ALA A 68 -6.01 4.09 5.43
N LEU A 69 -6.93 3.94 6.39
CA LEU A 69 -6.97 4.82 7.56
C LEU A 69 -5.67 4.79 8.39
N HIS A 70 -4.96 3.65 8.40
CA HIS A 70 -3.72 3.47 9.15
C HIS A 70 -2.56 2.95 8.31
N LEU A 71 -2.84 2.08 7.34
CA LEU A 71 -1.85 1.32 6.58
C LEU A 71 -2.01 1.57 5.07
N ASN A 72 -2.16 2.83 4.66
CA ASN A 72 -2.26 3.20 3.25
C ASN A 72 -0.97 2.90 2.45
N ASN A 73 0.17 2.88 3.13
CA ASN A 73 1.42 2.33 2.60
C ASN A 73 1.97 1.28 3.57
N PRO A 74 1.70 -0.02 3.36
CA PRO A 74 2.03 -1.08 4.29
C PRO A 74 3.48 -1.57 4.19
N ILE A 75 4.43 -0.76 3.70
CA ILE A 75 5.81 -1.20 3.46
C ILE A 75 6.48 -1.78 4.71
N SER A 76 6.27 -1.16 5.88
CA SER A 76 6.82 -1.65 7.14
C SER A 76 6.23 -3.01 7.51
N GLU A 77 4.93 -3.19 7.31
CA GLU A 77 4.24 -4.45 7.57
C GLU A 77 4.71 -5.56 6.62
N VAL A 78 4.90 -5.25 5.33
CA VAL A 78 5.45 -6.23 4.35
C VAL A 78 6.81 -6.74 4.80
N ILE A 79 7.70 -5.86 5.29
CA ILE A 79 9.03 -6.25 5.75
C ILE A 79 8.94 -7.07 7.04
N ASN A 80 8.09 -6.67 7.98
CA ASN A 80 7.91 -7.38 9.25
C ASN A 80 7.33 -8.78 9.01
N GLU A 81 6.31 -8.92 8.19
CA GLU A 81 5.71 -10.20 7.80
C GLU A 81 6.71 -11.10 7.08
N ALA A 82 7.46 -10.55 6.12
CA ALA A 82 8.49 -11.33 5.42
C ALA A 82 9.58 -11.85 6.37
N LYS A 83 10.04 -11.03 7.31
CA LYS A 83 11.03 -11.46 8.33
C LYS A 83 10.47 -12.50 9.28
N SER A 84 9.18 -12.42 9.60
CA SER A 84 8.50 -13.42 10.42
C SER A 84 8.37 -14.77 9.71
N LEU A 85 8.03 -14.73 8.42
CA LEU A 85 7.86 -15.95 7.61
C LEU A 85 9.19 -16.60 7.23
N TRP A 86 10.23 -15.81 7.00
CA TRP A 86 11.55 -16.26 6.57
C TRP A 86 12.67 -15.67 7.42
N PRO A 87 12.81 -16.11 8.68
CA PRO A 87 13.85 -15.60 9.56
C PRO A 87 15.25 -15.79 8.97
N GLY A 88 16.03 -14.73 8.95
CA GLY A 88 17.40 -14.76 8.42
C GLY A 88 17.52 -14.64 6.90
N ALA A 89 16.43 -14.67 6.15
CA ALA A 89 16.47 -14.44 4.71
C ALA A 89 16.67 -12.95 4.39
N GLY A 90 17.46 -12.65 3.37
CA GLY A 90 17.60 -11.32 2.80
C GLY A 90 16.49 -11.01 1.79
N PHE A 91 16.33 -9.72 1.48
CA PHE A 91 15.44 -9.30 0.39
C PHE A 91 16.21 -9.22 -0.92
N LYS A 92 15.67 -9.84 -1.95
CA LYS A 92 16.18 -9.73 -3.32
C LYS A 92 15.68 -8.45 -3.98
N SER A 93 14.39 -8.19 -3.86
CA SER A 93 13.75 -6.99 -4.35
C SER A 93 12.47 -6.71 -3.58
N ILE A 94 12.19 -5.44 -3.32
CA ILE A 94 10.95 -4.95 -2.73
C ILE A 94 10.41 -3.88 -3.69
N VAL A 95 9.23 -4.13 -4.24
CA VAL A 95 8.56 -3.19 -5.14
C VAL A 95 7.34 -2.60 -4.45
N SER A 96 7.33 -1.29 -4.30
CA SER A 96 6.24 -0.53 -3.71
C SER A 96 5.58 0.33 -4.78
N ILE A 97 4.30 0.15 -5.02
CA ILE A 97 3.54 0.86 -6.04
C ILE A 97 2.49 1.74 -5.34
N GLY A 98 2.49 3.03 -5.67
CA GLY A 98 1.51 4.00 -5.19
C GLY A 98 0.44 4.32 -6.22
N THR A 99 -0.57 5.02 -5.76
CA THR A 99 -1.72 5.48 -6.57
C THR A 99 -1.58 6.94 -7.02
N GLY A 100 -0.40 7.51 -6.84
CA GLY A 100 -0.10 8.88 -7.18
C GLY A 100 0.12 9.77 -5.95
N TRP A 101 0.84 10.85 -6.18
CA TRP A 101 1.22 11.80 -5.14
C TRP A 101 0.48 13.13 -5.33
N ILE A 102 -0.01 13.69 -4.23
CA ILE A 102 -0.63 15.01 -4.20
C ILE A 102 0.32 15.99 -3.51
N ASP A 103 0.72 17.08 -4.19
CA ASP A 103 1.47 18.15 -3.55
C ASP A 103 0.56 18.98 -2.65
N PRO A 104 0.75 18.92 -1.32
CA PRO A 104 -0.08 19.70 -0.39
C PRO A 104 0.04 21.21 -0.60
N LYS A 105 1.13 21.70 -1.21
CA LYS A 105 1.38 23.12 -1.46
C LYS A 105 0.57 23.68 -2.63
N GLY A 106 0.15 22.82 -3.57
CA GLY A 106 -0.69 23.17 -4.71
C GLY A 106 -2.19 23.22 -4.39
N LEU A 107 -2.61 22.65 -3.28
CA LEU A 107 -3.99 22.61 -2.85
C LEU A 107 -4.32 23.84 -2.02
N GLU A 108 -4.95 24.84 -2.64
CA GLU A 108 -5.66 25.90 -1.88
C GLU A 108 -6.89 25.28 -1.18
N LEU A 109 -6.63 24.62 -0.05
CA LEU A 109 -7.66 23.98 0.80
C LEU A 109 -8.78 24.96 1.22
N SER A 110 -8.51 26.28 1.14
CA SER A 110 -9.46 27.33 1.48
C SER A 110 -10.56 27.54 0.43
N GLN A 111 -10.34 27.16 -0.83
CA GLN A 111 -11.33 27.32 -1.91
C GLN A 111 -12.23 26.10 -2.10
N LEU A 112 -11.83 24.98 -1.52
CA LEU A 112 -12.60 23.76 -1.57
C LEU A 112 -13.65 23.82 -0.46
N LYS A 113 -14.89 24.20 -0.80
CA LYS A 113 -16.10 23.83 -0.02
C LYS A 113 -16.27 22.32 -0.11
N ILE A 114 -15.24 21.59 0.35
CA ILE A 114 -15.12 20.16 0.11
C ILE A 114 -15.88 19.47 1.23
N HIS A 115 -16.84 18.66 0.82
CA HIS A 115 -17.41 17.61 1.66
C HIS A 115 -16.27 16.81 2.32
N ASN A 116 -16.45 16.42 3.58
CA ASN A 116 -15.47 15.69 4.40
C ASN A 116 -14.80 14.49 3.68
N VAL A 117 -15.47 13.93 2.68
CA VAL A 117 -15.01 12.81 1.84
C VAL A 117 -13.72 13.14 1.08
N VAL A 118 -13.71 14.26 0.33
CA VAL A 118 -12.54 14.63 -0.49
C VAL A 118 -11.36 14.96 0.39
N LYS A 119 -11.61 15.63 1.52
CA LYS A 119 -10.56 15.89 2.51
C LYS A 119 -9.95 14.58 3.03
N THR A 120 -10.78 13.59 3.38
CA THR A 120 -10.29 12.29 3.83
C THR A 120 -9.44 11.59 2.76
N CYS A 121 -9.87 11.59 1.49
CA CYS A 121 -9.10 11.00 0.39
C CYS A 121 -7.75 11.71 0.17
N VAL A 122 -7.72 13.03 0.25
CA VAL A 122 -6.49 13.83 0.16
C VAL A 122 -5.56 13.51 1.32
N ASP A 123 -6.07 13.48 2.56
CA ASP A 123 -5.29 13.15 3.75
C ASP A 123 -4.69 11.74 3.65
N LEU A 124 -5.44 10.77 3.13
CA LEU A 124 -4.95 9.40 2.91
C LEU A 124 -3.83 9.35 1.85
N ALA A 125 -3.98 10.03 0.72
CA ALA A 125 -2.96 10.09 -0.32
C ALA A 125 -1.66 10.75 0.18
N ILE A 126 -1.78 11.87 0.92
CA ILE A 126 -0.64 12.55 1.55
C ILE A 126 0.05 11.63 2.57
N ASN A 127 -0.70 10.86 3.36
CA ASN A 127 -0.15 9.95 4.34
C ASN A 127 0.64 8.81 3.67
N SER A 128 0.17 8.25 2.56
CA SER A 128 0.90 7.21 1.81
C SER A 128 2.29 7.69 1.38
N HIS A 129 2.38 8.90 0.85
CA HIS A 129 3.65 9.50 0.44
C HIS A 129 4.57 9.79 1.64
N LYS A 130 4.03 10.34 2.74
CA LYS A 130 4.79 10.60 3.97
C LYS A 130 5.36 9.31 4.56
N GLU A 131 4.60 8.22 4.59
CA GLU A 131 5.09 6.92 5.06
C GLU A 131 6.20 6.36 4.15
N ALA A 132 6.09 6.52 2.81
CA ALA A 132 7.16 6.16 1.90
C ALA A 132 8.45 6.97 2.17
N GLN A 133 8.33 8.30 2.37
CA GLN A 133 9.47 9.16 2.68
C GLN A 133 10.09 8.83 4.04
N LYS A 134 9.24 8.56 5.05
CA LYS A 134 9.69 8.16 6.39
C LYS A 134 10.48 6.86 6.32
N PHE A 135 9.96 5.87 5.59
CA PHE A 135 10.65 4.59 5.38
C PHE A 135 12.03 4.78 4.76
N VAL A 136 12.17 5.56 3.70
CA VAL A 136 13.48 5.80 3.03
C VAL A 136 14.45 6.60 3.92
N ARG A 137 13.95 7.38 4.88
CA ARG A 137 14.77 8.12 5.87
C ARG A 137 15.20 7.27 7.06
N ASP A 138 14.48 6.20 7.35
CA ASP A 138 14.85 5.24 8.39
C ASP A 138 16.07 4.42 7.97
N ASP A 139 16.87 3.95 8.93
CA ASP A 139 18.12 3.25 8.64
C ASP A 139 17.93 2.02 7.77
N ARG A 140 16.87 1.24 8.04
CA ARG A 140 16.50 0.07 7.24
C ARG A 140 16.15 0.43 5.80
N GLY A 141 15.33 1.45 5.60
CA GLY A 141 14.92 1.89 4.28
C GLY A 141 16.07 2.48 3.47
N LYS A 142 16.99 3.21 4.14
CA LYS A 142 18.24 3.70 3.54
C LYS A 142 19.11 2.54 3.05
N GLU A 143 19.33 1.55 3.92
CA GLU A 143 20.13 0.37 3.56
C GLU A 143 19.56 -0.35 2.33
N LEU A 144 18.25 -0.64 2.32
CA LEU A 144 17.57 -1.31 1.21
C LEU A 144 17.58 -0.48 -0.08
N SER A 145 17.43 0.83 0.03
CA SER A 145 17.47 1.74 -1.12
C SER A 145 18.89 1.84 -1.71
N GLN A 146 19.91 1.99 -0.85
CA GLN A 146 21.32 2.06 -1.26
C GLN A 146 21.79 0.74 -1.86
N ALA A 147 21.32 -0.38 -1.35
CA ALA A 147 21.59 -1.70 -1.90
C ALA A 147 20.88 -1.99 -3.24
N GLY A 148 20.02 -1.08 -3.72
CA GLY A 148 19.23 -1.30 -4.93
C GLY A 148 18.20 -2.41 -4.80
N VAL A 149 17.69 -2.63 -3.60
CA VAL A 149 16.69 -3.65 -3.28
C VAL A 149 15.28 -3.06 -3.20
N TYR A 150 15.13 -1.81 -2.76
CA TYR A 150 13.85 -1.13 -2.63
C TYR A 150 13.59 -0.22 -3.84
N PHE A 151 12.42 -0.40 -4.46
CA PHE A 151 11.92 0.41 -5.58
C PHE A 151 10.52 0.93 -5.24
N ARG A 152 10.30 2.25 -5.44
CA ARG A 152 9.00 2.89 -5.27
C ARG A 152 8.57 3.55 -6.56
N PHE A 153 7.42 3.14 -7.09
CA PHE A 153 6.79 3.76 -8.25
C PHE A 153 5.51 4.47 -7.80
N ASP A 154 5.45 5.78 -8.04
CA ASP A 154 4.34 6.62 -7.61
C ASP A 154 4.22 7.82 -8.57
N VAL A 155 3.09 7.95 -9.26
CA VAL A 155 2.89 9.01 -10.26
C VAL A 155 2.98 10.37 -9.58
N ASP A 156 3.91 11.21 -10.04
CA ASP A 156 4.34 12.45 -9.37
C ASP A 156 3.63 13.71 -9.86
N ARG A 157 2.87 13.64 -10.97
CA ARG A 157 2.23 14.82 -11.59
C ARG A 157 0.90 14.46 -12.24
N GLY A 158 -0.07 15.37 -12.10
CA GLY A 158 -1.35 15.35 -12.78
C GLY A 158 -2.42 14.52 -12.10
N ILE A 159 -2.04 13.47 -11.36
CA ILE A 159 -2.99 12.57 -10.70
C ILE A 159 -3.78 13.28 -9.58
N ASP A 160 -3.25 14.36 -9.02
CA ASP A 160 -3.89 15.23 -8.04
C ASP A 160 -5.16 15.92 -8.55
N THR A 161 -5.35 15.96 -9.88
CA THR A 161 -6.56 16.50 -10.53
C THR A 161 -7.69 15.49 -10.64
N VAL A 162 -7.45 14.22 -10.24
CA VAL A 162 -8.42 13.11 -10.36
C VAL A 162 -8.90 12.70 -8.96
N ALA A 163 -10.19 12.85 -8.70
CA ALA A 163 -10.80 12.39 -7.46
C ALA A 163 -11.12 10.88 -7.52
N LEU A 164 -11.25 10.25 -6.34
CA LEU A 164 -11.43 8.80 -6.18
C LEU A 164 -12.66 8.24 -6.92
N ASP A 165 -13.71 9.04 -7.07
CA ASP A 165 -14.98 8.69 -7.70
C ASP A 165 -15.08 9.10 -9.19
N GLN A 166 -14.04 9.72 -9.75
CA GLN A 166 -14.03 10.22 -11.12
C GLN A 166 -13.56 9.15 -12.13
N TRP A 167 -14.29 8.04 -12.22
CA TRP A 167 -13.99 6.98 -13.19
C TRP A 167 -13.98 7.44 -14.65
N GLN A 168 -14.64 8.57 -14.96
CA GLN A 168 -14.66 9.18 -16.31
C GLN A 168 -13.28 9.73 -16.73
N LYS A 169 -12.36 9.92 -15.77
CA LYS A 169 -11.00 10.41 -16.01
C LYS A 169 -9.95 9.30 -16.07
N LEU A 170 -10.33 8.07 -16.33
CA LEU A 170 -9.37 6.95 -16.47
C LEU A 170 -8.36 7.18 -17.58
N ASP A 171 -8.78 7.80 -18.71
CA ASP A 171 -7.87 8.13 -19.81
C ASP A 171 -6.80 9.15 -19.37
N ASP A 172 -7.15 10.12 -18.50
CA ASP A 172 -6.19 11.05 -17.90
C ASP A 172 -5.19 10.31 -16.99
N VAL A 173 -5.70 9.35 -16.18
CA VAL A 173 -4.84 8.51 -15.31
C VAL A 173 -3.85 7.72 -16.13
N ASP A 174 -4.28 7.11 -17.24
CA ASP A 174 -3.42 6.37 -18.16
C ASP A 174 -2.35 7.28 -18.75
N ALA A 175 -2.73 8.45 -19.26
CA ALA A 175 -1.80 9.40 -19.85
C ALA A 175 -0.73 9.90 -18.84
N PHE A 176 -1.12 10.22 -17.59
CA PHE A 176 -0.18 10.60 -16.52
C PHE A 176 0.75 9.45 -16.16
N THR A 177 0.22 8.23 -16.13
CA THR A 177 1.00 7.04 -15.82
C THR A 177 2.01 6.73 -16.92
N GLU A 178 1.64 6.77 -18.19
CA GLU A 178 2.57 6.58 -19.32
C GLU A 178 3.68 7.63 -19.33
N ALA A 179 3.34 8.90 -19.10
CA ALA A 179 4.31 9.96 -19.00
C ALA A 179 5.30 9.75 -17.84
N TYR A 180 4.82 9.26 -16.70
CA TYR A 180 5.64 8.90 -15.55
C TYR A 180 6.56 7.72 -15.87
N LEU A 181 6.05 6.63 -16.44
CA LEU A 181 6.82 5.43 -16.79
C LEU A 181 7.92 5.75 -17.80
N THR A 182 7.65 6.62 -18.78
CA THR A 182 8.64 7.08 -19.76
C THR A 182 9.82 7.80 -19.07
N ARG A 183 9.52 8.66 -18.09
CA ARG A 183 10.57 9.37 -17.33
C ARG A 183 11.34 8.45 -16.38
N SER A 184 10.69 7.42 -15.87
CA SER A 184 11.24 6.48 -14.88
C SER A 184 11.86 5.23 -15.52
N GLY A 185 12.07 5.21 -16.83
CA GLY A 185 12.52 4.01 -17.58
C GLY A 185 13.77 3.37 -17.02
N SER A 186 14.79 4.14 -16.65
CA SER A 186 16.03 3.61 -16.07
C SER A 186 15.82 2.94 -14.70
N GLU A 187 14.90 3.44 -13.89
CA GLU A 187 14.57 2.82 -12.60
C GLU A 187 13.75 1.55 -12.79
N LEU A 188 12.83 1.55 -13.76
CA LEU A 188 12.07 0.35 -14.15
C LEU A 188 12.99 -0.77 -14.64
N GLU A 189 13.98 -0.45 -15.49
CA GLU A 189 14.99 -1.40 -15.97
C GLU A 189 15.81 -1.99 -14.81
N ARG A 190 16.25 -1.16 -13.88
CA ARG A 190 16.97 -1.60 -12.67
C ARG A 190 16.10 -2.53 -11.82
N CYS A 191 14.83 -2.18 -11.63
CA CYS A 191 13.88 -3.01 -10.91
C CYS A 191 13.66 -4.36 -11.61
N ALA A 192 13.41 -4.35 -12.91
CA ALA A 192 13.24 -5.55 -13.71
C ALA A 192 14.48 -6.45 -13.64
N HIS A 193 15.67 -5.87 -13.77
CA HIS A 193 16.92 -6.61 -13.62
C HIS A 193 17.07 -7.23 -12.23
N SER A 194 16.71 -6.51 -11.16
CA SER A 194 16.73 -7.02 -9.80
C SER A 194 15.78 -8.22 -9.61
N LEU A 195 14.60 -8.15 -10.20
CA LEU A 195 13.59 -9.24 -10.14
C LEU A 195 14.05 -10.49 -10.94
N CYS A 196 14.71 -10.29 -12.09
CA CYS A 196 15.13 -11.36 -12.98
C CYS A 196 16.49 -11.98 -12.62
N LYS A 197 17.29 -11.39 -11.71
CA LYS A 197 18.54 -12.02 -11.26
C LYS A 197 18.24 -13.39 -10.66
N GLU A 198 18.75 -14.44 -11.28
CA GLU A 198 18.78 -15.77 -10.65
C GLU A 198 19.67 -15.71 -9.40
N GLU A 199 19.23 -16.32 -8.30
CA GLU A 199 20.12 -16.60 -7.19
C GLU A 199 21.20 -17.55 -7.71
N THR A 200 22.38 -17.03 -7.95
CA THR A 200 23.57 -17.91 -8.04
C THR A 200 23.67 -18.58 -6.68
N ALA A 201 23.25 -19.84 -6.63
CA ALA A 201 23.32 -20.68 -5.45
C ALA A 201 24.71 -20.50 -4.83
N ARG A 202 24.76 -19.92 -3.64
CA ARG A 202 25.98 -19.99 -2.81
C ARG A 202 26.13 -21.45 -2.43
N ARG A 203 27.04 -22.14 -3.16
CA ARG A 203 27.57 -23.43 -2.78
C ARG A 203 28.43 -23.30 -1.53
#